data_02cc5ae1d1476c2c4926e980a8cbd467
#
_entry.id   02cc5ae1d1476c2c4926e980a8cbd467
#
_cell.length_a   1.000
_cell.length_b   1.000
_cell.length_c   1.000
_cell.angle_alpha   90.00
_cell.angle_beta   90.00
_cell.angle_gamma   90.00
#
_symmetry.space_group_name_H-M   'P 1'
#
loop_
_entity.id
_entity.type
_entity.pdbx_description
1 polymer ?
#
loop_
_entity_poly.entity_id
_entity_poly.type
_entity_poly.pdbx_seq_one_letter_code
_entity_poly.pdbx_strand_id
1 'polypeptide(L)'
;SYFGYNPFGRFNDNVKILLGKLLSDRVLVSEKNTIIDDYINMCYQTKTKIRLKYTSIKKIEEAHNALVTKILKKGQRSAKSIVSANTRYNNLRNLLPKKFEWLMTEERLALESEMQGNCVVSYANKVKKDKCQIYSYVDSQGLRHTIEFNISRNKYHCVQLLSKYNEDPSEEALQFVAELLDSPENTIK
;
A
#
# COMPACT_ATOMS: atom_id res chain seq x y z
N SER A 1 3.87 -21.89 3.90
CA SER A 1 2.62 -21.74 3.14
C SER A 1 2.03 -20.35 3.38
N TYR A 2 2.30 -19.42 2.47
CA TYR A 2 1.83 -18.02 2.53
C TYR A 2 0.46 -17.79 1.87
N PHE A 3 -0.31 -18.83 1.63
CA PHE A 3 -1.60 -18.75 0.93
C PHE A 3 -2.82 -18.74 1.85
N GLY A 4 -2.68 -18.30 3.11
CA GLY A 4 -3.70 -18.47 4.15
C GLY A 4 -4.75 -17.36 4.26
N TYR A 5 -4.77 -16.32 3.45
CA TYR A 5 -5.84 -15.31 3.50
C TYR A 5 -6.27 -14.88 2.10
N ASN A 6 -7.36 -15.44 1.62
CA ASN A 6 -8.04 -15.02 0.41
C ASN A 6 -9.19 -14.07 0.77
N PRO A 7 -9.00 -12.73 0.73
CA PRO A 7 -10.09 -11.79 1.02
C PRO A 7 -11.19 -11.79 -0.05
N PHE A 8 -11.01 -12.50 -1.16
CA PHE A 8 -11.88 -12.46 -2.33
C PHE A 8 -12.38 -13.84 -2.77
N GLY A 9 -12.51 -14.80 -1.88
CA GLY A 9 -13.27 -16.06 -2.02
C GLY A 9 -13.30 -16.81 -3.37
N ARG A 10 -12.85 -16.26 -4.45
CA ARG A 10 -12.65 -16.86 -5.78
C ARG A 10 -11.59 -16.04 -6.52
N PHE A 11 -10.33 -16.46 -6.43
CA PHE A 11 -9.41 -16.08 -7.50
C PHE A 11 -9.98 -16.67 -8.79
N ASN A 12 -10.39 -15.79 -9.69
CA ASN A 12 -10.74 -16.18 -11.04
C ASN A 12 -9.55 -16.98 -11.59
N ASP A 13 -9.79 -18.11 -12.26
CA ASP A 13 -8.77 -18.98 -12.84
C ASP A 13 -7.75 -18.21 -13.69
N ASN A 14 -8.16 -17.07 -14.23
CA ASN A 14 -7.32 -16.12 -14.94
C ASN A 14 -6.16 -15.56 -14.11
N VAL A 15 -6.33 -15.33 -12.81
CA VAL A 15 -5.26 -14.84 -11.92
C VAL A 15 -4.26 -15.95 -11.65
N LYS A 16 -4.74 -17.18 -11.45
CA LYS A 16 -3.89 -18.37 -11.26
C LYS A 16 -3.04 -18.63 -12.49
N ILE A 17 -3.62 -18.49 -13.69
CA ILE A 17 -2.92 -18.66 -14.96
C ILE A 17 -1.85 -17.56 -15.15
N LEU A 18 -2.17 -16.29 -14.82
CA LEU A 18 -1.21 -15.19 -14.87
C LEU A 18 -0.06 -15.42 -13.91
N LEU A 19 -0.33 -15.75 -12.66
CA LEU A 19 0.68 -16.07 -11.65
C LEU A 19 1.51 -17.29 -12.06
N GLY A 20 0.88 -18.34 -12.59
CA GLY A 20 1.58 -19.53 -13.09
C GLY A 20 2.56 -19.22 -14.21
N LYS A 21 2.17 -18.38 -15.18
CA LYS A 21 3.06 -17.95 -16.28
C LYS A 21 4.23 -17.09 -15.78
N LEU A 22 4.00 -16.22 -14.79
CA LEU A 22 5.03 -15.36 -14.22
C LEU A 22 6.01 -16.14 -13.33
N LEU A 23 5.54 -17.19 -12.65
CA LEU A 23 6.37 -18.08 -11.84
C LEU A 23 7.22 -19.03 -12.68
N SER A 24 6.75 -19.41 -13.89
CA SER A 24 7.52 -20.26 -14.80
C SER A 24 8.78 -19.59 -15.35
N ASP A 25 8.82 -18.26 -15.37
CA ASP A 25 9.94 -17.47 -15.89
C ASP A 25 11.06 -17.20 -14.84
N ARG A 26 11.13 -18.01 -13.77
CA ARG A 26 12.16 -17.94 -12.71
C ARG A 26 12.32 -16.54 -12.07
N VAL A 27 11.29 -15.75 -12.01
CA VAL A 27 11.32 -14.44 -11.40
C VAL A 27 11.25 -14.61 -9.88
N LEU A 28 12.28 -14.18 -9.16
CA LEU A 28 12.40 -14.23 -7.71
C LEU A 28 11.15 -13.69 -7.01
N VAL A 29 10.58 -14.55 -6.16
CA VAL A 29 9.17 -14.53 -5.73
C VAL A 29 8.86 -13.45 -4.68
N SER A 30 9.84 -12.86 -3.98
CA SER A 30 9.55 -12.10 -2.76
C SER A 30 9.21 -10.61 -2.98
N GLU A 31 9.90 -9.91 -3.87
CA GLU A 31 9.72 -8.45 -4.05
C GLU A 31 8.70 -8.10 -5.14
N LYS A 32 8.39 -9.03 -6.02
CA LYS A 32 7.53 -8.79 -7.19
C LYS A 32 6.06 -9.18 -6.98
N ASN A 33 5.74 -9.84 -5.88
CA ASN A 33 4.36 -10.20 -5.55
C ASN A 33 3.49 -8.97 -5.23
N THR A 34 4.07 -7.93 -4.64
CA THR A 34 3.32 -6.72 -4.28
C THR A 34 2.76 -6.00 -5.51
N ILE A 35 3.55 -5.83 -6.58
CA ILE A 35 3.07 -5.14 -7.79
C ILE A 35 1.98 -5.94 -8.53
N ILE A 36 2.05 -7.27 -8.47
CA ILE A 36 1.04 -8.15 -9.06
C ILE A 36 -0.27 -8.02 -8.28
N ASP A 37 -0.20 -8.10 -6.95
CA ASP A 37 -1.35 -7.96 -6.07
C ASP A 37 -1.99 -6.58 -6.20
N ASP A 38 -1.18 -5.54 -6.27
CA ASP A 38 -1.65 -4.18 -6.48
C ASP A 38 -2.31 -4.00 -7.85
N TYR A 39 -1.71 -4.53 -8.92
CA TYR A 39 -2.32 -4.53 -10.25
C TYR A 39 -3.68 -5.22 -10.26
N ILE A 40 -3.77 -6.40 -9.64
CA ILE A 40 -5.01 -7.16 -9.54
C ILE A 40 -6.06 -6.37 -8.75
N ASN A 41 -5.70 -5.84 -7.58
CA ASN A 41 -6.58 -5.04 -6.74
C ASN A 41 -7.10 -3.80 -7.49
N MET A 42 -6.24 -3.14 -8.25
CA MET A 42 -6.61 -1.98 -9.05
C MET A 42 -7.51 -2.34 -10.21
N CYS A 43 -7.30 -3.50 -10.86
CA CYS A 43 -8.24 -4.01 -11.87
C CYS A 43 -9.65 -4.19 -11.29
N TYR A 44 -9.77 -4.76 -10.09
CA TYR A 44 -11.07 -4.90 -9.41
C TYR A 44 -11.70 -3.54 -9.08
N GLN A 45 -10.93 -2.61 -8.52
CA GLN A 45 -11.42 -1.28 -8.15
C GLN A 45 -11.89 -0.46 -9.36
N THR A 46 -11.19 -0.58 -10.47
CA THR A 46 -11.49 0.15 -11.71
C THR A 46 -12.46 -0.60 -12.63
N LYS A 47 -12.90 -1.80 -12.24
CA LYS A 47 -13.68 -2.74 -13.08
C LYS A 47 -12.99 -2.99 -14.42
N THR A 48 -11.67 -3.03 -14.43
CA THR A 48 -10.86 -3.30 -15.62
C THR A 48 -10.56 -4.80 -15.70
N LYS A 49 -10.70 -5.38 -16.87
CA LYS A 49 -10.40 -6.81 -17.09
C LYS A 49 -8.90 -7.07 -16.92
N ILE A 50 -8.56 -8.06 -16.11
CA ILE A 50 -7.17 -8.53 -15.96
C ILE A 50 -6.70 -9.07 -17.32
N ARG A 51 -5.55 -8.58 -17.79
CA ARG A 51 -4.99 -9.02 -19.08
C ARG A 51 -3.93 -10.09 -18.86
N LEU A 52 -4.22 -11.31 -19.29
CA LEU A 52 -3.34 -12.48 -19.16
C LEU A 52 -2.15 -12.48 -20.13
N LYS A 53 -2.10 -11.56 -21.06
CA LYS A 53 -1.03 -11.49 -22.07
C LYS A 53 0.25 -10.83 -21.58
N TYR A 54 0.28 -10.35 -20.34
CA TYR A 54 1.50 -9.80 -19.77
C TYR A 54 2.50 -10.92 -19.49
N THR A 55 3.62 -10.87 -20.18
CA THR A 55 4.66 -11.90 -20.14
C THR A 55 5.88 -11.46 -19.33
N SER A 56 5.85 -10.26 -18.72
CA SER A 56 6.95 -9.75 -17.90
C SER A 56 6.39 -8.82 -16.79
N ILE A 57 7.14 -8.73 -15.69
CA ILE A 57 6.85 -7.80 -14.58
C ILE A 57 6.77 -6.37 -15.09
N LYS A 58 7.71 -5.94 -15.95
CA LYS A 58 7.70 -4.60 -16.54
C LYS A 58 6.37 -4.24 -17.21
N LYS A 59 5.76 -5.18 -17.94
CA LYS A 59 4.45 -4.95 -18.57
C LYS A 59 3.32 -4.86 -17.56
N ILE A 60 3.43 -5.55 -16.41
CA ILE A 60 2.47 -5.42 -15.31
C ILE A 60 2.63 -4.06 -14.65
N GLU A 61 3.86 -3.60 -14.40
CA GLU A 61 4.14 -2.26 -13.87
C GLU A 61 3.58 -1.15 -14.78
N GLU A 62 3.80 -1.25 -16.08
CA GLU A 62 3.23 -0.30 -17.06
C GLU A 62 1.70 -0.28 -17.01
N ALA A 63 1.07 -1.45 -16.92
CA ALA A 63 -0.39 -1.57 -16.82
C ALA A 63 -0.91 -1.07 -15.46
N HIS A 64 -0.21 -1.36 -14.38
CA HIS A 64 -0.49 -0.84 -13.05
C HIS A 64 -0.43 0.69 -13.06
N ASN A 65 0.65 1.30 -13.57
CA ASN A 65 0.83 2.74 -13.63
C ASN A 65 -0.25 3.43 -14.49
N ALA A 66 -0.68 2.79 -15.58
CA ALA A 66 -1.80 3.28 -16.38
C ALA A 66 -3.13 3.27 -15.60
N LEU A 67 -3.35 2.29 -14.72
CA LEU A 67 -4.51 2.25 -13.83
C LEU A 67 -4.43 3.31 -12.73
N VAL A 68 -3.24 3.54 -12.14
CA VAL A 68 -2.99 4.65 -11.19
C VAL A 68 -3.39 5.97 -11.84
N THR A 69 -2.87 6.25 -13.04
CA THR A 69 -3.19 7.47 -13.78
C THR A 69 -4.69 7.61 -14.03
N LYS A 70 -5.37 6.51 -14.38
CA LYS A 70 -6.83 6.50 -14.58
C LYS A 70 -7.59 6.79 -13.29
N ILE A 71 -7.12 6.25 -12.15
CA ILE A 71 -7.73 6.53 -10.84
C ILE A 71 -7.50 8.00 -10.48
N LEU A 72 -6.30 8.53 -10.66
CA LEU A 72 -5.97 9.92 -10.36
C LEU A 72 -6.80 10.92 -11.18
N LYS A 73 -7.07 10.62 -12.45
CA LYS A 73 -7.89 11.45 -13.34
C LYS A 73 -9.41 11.40 -13.04
N LYS A 74 -9.87 10.53 -12.15
CA LYS A 74 -11.30 10.29 -11.87
C LYS A 74 -11.98 11.37 -10.99
N GLY A 75 -11.70 12.65 -11.20
CA GLY A 75 -12.52 13.75 -10.68
C GLY A 75 -12.22 14.17 -9.24
N GLN A 76 -13.05 15.06 -8.70
CA GLN A 76 -12.93 15.62 -7.36
C GLN A 76 -12.90 14.53 -6.29
N ARG A 77 -11.85 14.55 -5.47
CA ARG A 77 -11.70 13.65 -4.33
C ARG A 77 -12.21 14.29 -3.07
N SER A 78 -12.70 13.47 -2.16
CA SER A 78 -13.24 13.97 -0.91
C SER A 78 -12.12 14.46 0.02
N ALA A 79 -12.22 15.70 0.47
CA ALA A 79 -11.43 16.24 1.57
C ALA A 79 -11.94 15.80 2.96
N LYS A 80 -13.05 15.05 3.01
CA LYS A 80 -13.58 14.50 4.28
C LYS A 80 -12.73 13.30 4.69
N SER A 81 -12.53 13.17 6.02
CA SER A 81 -11.87 12.00 6.58
C SER A 81 -12.60 10.71 6.18
N ILE A 82 -11.84 9.75 5.69
CA ILE A 82 -12.30 8.38 5.45
C ILE A 82 -11.92 7.44 6.59
N VAL A 83 -11.16 7.94 7.57
CA VAL A 83 -10.78 7.21 8.77
C VAL A 83 -11.89 7.34 9.81
N SER A 84 -12.28 6.23 10.41
CA SER A 84 -13.27 6.21 11.50
C SER A 84 -12.74 6.96 12.73
N ALA A 85 -13.62 7.70 13.42
CA ALA A 85 -13.27 8.33 14.69
C ALA A 85 -12.84 7.31 15.77
N ASN A 86 -13.40 6.09 15.70
CA ASN A 86 -13.10 4.99 16.62
C ASN A 86 -12.13 3.97 16.01
N THR A 87 -11.23 4.41 15.13
CA THR A 87 -10.24 3.52 14.53
C THR A 87 -9.30 2.97 15.59
N ARG A 88 -8.91 1.71 15.43
CA ARG A 88 -7.88 1.06 16.26
C ARG A 88 -6.48 1.66 16.09
N TYR A 89 -6.29 2.56 15.14
CA TYR A 89 -5.02 3.23 14.86
C TYR A 89 -4.85 4.57 15.59
N ASN A 90 -5.80 4.99 16.43
CA ASN A 90 -5.68 6.24 17.18
C ASN A 90 -4.43 6.27 18.08
N ASN A 91 -4.07 5.14 18.71
CA ASN A 91 -2.87 5.06 19.53
C ASN A 91 -1.60 5.19 18.70
N LEU A 92 -1.56 4.64 17.48
CA LEU A 92 -0.41 4.78 16.57
C LEU A 92 -0.12 6.26 16.29
N ARG A 93 -1.17 7.07 16.07
CA ARG A 93 -1.02 8.52 15.89
C ARG A 93 -0.31 9.19 17.06
N ASN A 94 -0.56 8.74 18.29
CA ASN A 94 0.05 9.32 19.50
C ASN A 94 1.51 8.87 19.67
N LEU A 95 1.87 7.69 19.15
CA LEU A 95 3.23 7.16 19.17
C LEU A 95 4.12 7.81 18.10
N LEU A 96 3.54 8.24 17.00
CA LEU A 96 4.27 8.83 15.87
C LEU A 96 4.58 10.31 16.14
N PRO A 97 5.81 10.79 15.92
CA PRO A 97 6.14 12.21 15.95
C PRO A 97 5.29 13.04 14.98
N LYS A 98 5.16 14.34 15.26
CA LYS A 98 4.39 15.28 14.42
C LYS A 98 4.84 15.36 12.96
N LYS A 99 6.07 14.95 12.64
CA LYS A 99 6.60 14.91 11.29
C LYS A 99 5.98 13.80 10.43
N PHE A 100 5.22 12.87 11.04
CA PHE A 100 4.43 11.89 10.33
C PHE A 100 3.05 12.46 10.05
N GLU A 101 2.72 12.53 8.79
CA GLU A 101 1.41 12.97 8.32
C GLU A 101 0.50 11.76 8.09
N TRP A 102 -0.61 11.69 8.84
CA TRP A 102 -1.63 10.66 8.61
C TRP A 102 -2.50 11.04 7.40
N LEU A 103 -2.50 10.20 6.37
CA LEU A 103 -3.23 10.47 5.13
C LEU A 103 -4.71 10.03 5.27
N MET A 104 -5.50 10.85 5.92
CA MET A 104 -6.86 10.53 6.37
C MET A 104 -7.95 10.74 5.30
N THR A 105 -7.63 11.28 4.13
CA THR A 105 -8.62 11.65 3.10
C THR A 105 -8.24 11.07 1.75
N GLU A 106 -9.24 10.88 0.86
CA GLU A 106 -8.96 10.45 -0.52
C GLU A 106 -8.08 11.46 -1.27
N GLU A 107 -8.26 12.75 -0.99
CA GLU A 107 -7.45 13.82 -1.57
C GLU A 107 -5.98 13.69 -1.15
N ARG A 108 -5.70 13.44 0.14
CA ARG A 108 -4.31 13.30 0.63
C ARG A 108 -3.65 12.03 0.10
N LEU A 109 -4.38 10.92 0.00
CA LEU A 109 -3.87 9.70 -0.63
C LEU A 109 -3.56 9.92 -2.13
N ALA A 110 -4.39 10.69 -2.84
CA ALA A 110 -4.14 11.00 -4.24
C ALA A 110 -2.91 11.89 -4.41
N LEU A 111 -2.78 12.94 -3.61
CA LEU A 111 -1.63 13.83 -3.63
C LEU A 111 -0.32 13.08 -3.33
N GLU A 112 -0.34 12.19 -2.34
CA GLU A 112 0.81 11.32 -2.03
C GLU A 112 1.17 10.43 -3.21
N SER A 113 0.18 9.82 -3.88
CA SER A 113 0.43 9.01 -5.08
C SER A 113 1.06 9.79 -6.20
N GLU A 114 0.65 11.05 -6.42
CA GLU A 114 1.24 11.92 -7.44
C GLU A 114 2.69 12.30 -7.09
N MET A 115 2.93 12.69 -5.84
CA MET A 115 4.25 13.12 -5.36
C MET A 115 5.26 11.97 -5.35
N GLN A 116 4.82 10.79 -4.96
CA GLN A 116 5.66 9.62 -4.77
C GLN A 116 5.71 8.70 -5.99
N GLY A 117 4.83 8.89 -6.97
CA GLY A 117 4.73 8.00 -8.13
C GLY A 117 4.33 6.58 -7.76
N ASN A 118 3.52 6.40 -6.69
CA ASN A 118 3.07 5.12 -6.18
C ASN A 118 1.56 4.93 -6.31
N CYS A 119 1.03 3.78 -5.87
CA CYS A 119 -0.39 3.43 -6.01
C CYS A 119 -1.24 3.69 -4.75
N VAL A 120 -0.74 4.44 -3.77
CA VAL A 120 -1.41 4.57 -2.46
C VAL A 120 -2.82 5.17 -2.55
N VAL A 121 -3.15 5.89 -3.61
CA VAL A 121 -4.53 6.33 -3.91
C VAL A 121 -5.51 5.15 -3.96
N SER A 122 -5.07 3.98 -4.35
CA SER A 122 -5.91 2.77 -4.42
C SER A 122 -6.27 2.21 -3.05
N TYR A 123 -5.59 2.64 -1.99
CA TYR A 123 -5.77 2.15 -0.62
C TYR A 123 -6.95 2.78 0.12
N ALA A 124 -7.61 3.80 -0.46
CA ALA A 124 -8.74 4.50 0.18
C ALA A 124 -9.81 3.55 0.76
N ASN A 125 -10.16 2.48 0.04
CA ASN A 125 -11.12 1.48 0.53
C ASN A 125 -10.57 0.62 1.69
N LYS A 126 -9.27 0.31 1.71
CA LYS A 126 -8.62 -0.41 2.82
C LYS A 126 -8.62 0.46 4.08
N VAL A 127 -8.25 1.74 3.93
CA VAL A 127 -8.25 2.74 5.01
C VAL A 127 -9.66 2.92 5.57
N LYS A 128 -10.66 3.13 4.72
CA LYS A 128 -12.07 3.28 5.12
C LYS A 128 -12.61 2.08 5.89
N LYS A 129 -12.14 0.88 5.57
CA LYS A 129 -12.52 -0.37 6.24
C LYS A 129 -11.64 -0.71 7.45
N ASP A 130 -10.81 0.21 7.90
CA ASP A 130 -9.89 0.06 9.04
C ASP A 130 -8.94 -1.16 8.90
N LYS A 131 -8.57 -1.52 7.66
CA LYS A 131 -7.67 -2.64 7.38
C LYS A 131 -6.20 -2.24 7.40
N CYS A 132 -5.92 -0.99 7.06
CA CYS A 132 -4.59 -0.37 7.16
C CYS A 132 -4.74 1.13 7.36
N GLN A 133 -3.63 1.78 7.72
CA GLN A 133 -3.51 3.23 7.71
C GLN A 133 -2.23 3.62 7.00
N ILE A 134 -2.29 4.75 6.30
CA ILE A 134 -1.19 5.26 5.50
C ILE A 134 -0.68 6.56 6.11
N TYR A 135 0.63 6.62 6.25
CA TYR A 135 1.35 7.80 6.72
C TYR A 135 2.37 8.24 5.69
N SER A 136 2.62 9.53 5.65
CA SER A 136 3.75 10.13 4.96
C SER A 136 4.76 10.65 5.97
N TYR A 137 6.03 10.46 5.69
CA TYR A 137 7.14 10.91 6.52
C TYR A 137 8.23 11.55 5.66
N VAL A 138 8.79 12.65 6.12
CA VAL A 138 9.95 13.28 5.48
C VAL A 138 11.12 13.18 6.45
N ASP A 139 12.21 12.56 6.03
CA ASP A 139 13.41 12.38 6.83
C ASP A 139 14.25 13.66 6.92
N SER A 140 15.36 13.60 7.65
CA SER A 140 16.27 14.75 7.84
C SER A 140 16.95 15.22 6.57
N GLN A 141 17.01 14.38 5.54
CA GLN A 141 17.56 14.68 4.22
C GLN A 141 16.51 15.26 3.25
N GLY A 142 15.26 15.38 3.69
CA GLY A 142 14.15 15.83 2.86
C GLY A 142 13.56 14.75 1.95
N LEU A 143 13.97 13.48 2.11
CA LEU A 143 13.40 12.37 1.36
C LEU A 143 12.05 11.98 1.96
N ARG A 144 11.03 11.92 1.11
CA ARG A 144 9.67 11.55 1.52
C ARG A 144 9.48 10.04 1.40
N HIS A 145 8.81 9.49 2.40
CA HIS A 145 8.46 8.07 2.49
C HIS A 145 6.96 7.90 2.65
N THR A 146 6.39 6.89 2.02
CA THR A 146 5.02 6.43 2.24
C THR A 146 5.04 5.14 3.05
N ILE A 147 4.25 5.08 4.12
CA ILE A 147 4.26 3.99 5.10
C ILE A 147 2.86 3.41 5.22
N GLU A 148 2.73 2.08 5.07
CA GLU A 148 1.52 1.33 5.37
C GLU A 148 1.68 0.60 6.70
N PHE A 149 0.77 0.87 7.65
CA PHE A 149 0.64 0.11 8.88
C PHE A 149 -0.63 -0.74 8.85
N ASN A 150 -0.52 -1.97 9.33
CA ASN A 150 -1.66 -2.81 9.66
C ASN A 150 -1.62 -3.24 11.15
N ILE A 151 -2.68 -3.93 11.58
CA ILE A 151 -2.78 -4.48 12.93
C ILE A 151 -2.85 -6.01 12.81
N SER A 152 -1.96 -6.68 13.54
CA SER A 152 -1.96 -8.12 13.71
C SER A 152 -1.58 -8.47 15.15
N ARG A 153 -2.27 -9.41 15.77
CA ARG A 153 -2.02 -9.86 17.16
C ARG A 153 -1.92 -8.69 18.16
N ASN A 154 -2.83 -7.71 18.02
CA ASN A 154 -2.88 -6.48 18.85
C ASN A 154 -1.60 -5.63 18.81
N LYS A 155 -0.83 -5.70 17.74
CA LYS A 155 0.34 -4.86 17.49
C LYS A 155 0.24 -4.20 16.11
N TYR A 156 0.86 -3.02 16.00
CA TYR A 156 1.07 -2.39 14.69
C TYR A 156 2.25 -3.05 13.98
N HIS A 157 2.09 -3.24 12.69
CA HIS A 157 3.11 -3.80 11.80
C HIS A 157 3.28 -2.86 10.62
N CYS A 158 4.52 -2.54 10.26
CA CYS A 158 4.83 -1.90 9.00
C CYS A 158 4.75 -2.95 7.90
N VAL A 159 3.84 -2.75 6.96
CA VAL A 159 3.65 -3.63 5.79
C VAL A 159 4.53 -3.18 4.63
N GLN A 160 4.59 -1.86 4.43
CA GLN A 160 5.43 -1.22 3.42
C GLN A 160 6.00 0.07 3.97
N LEU A 161 7.25 0.33 3.63
CA LEU A 161 7.96 1.58 3.84
C LEU A 161 8.79 1.82 2.58
N LEU A 162 8.36 2.77 1.76
CA LEU A 162 8.94 3.00 0.44
C LEU A 162 9.17 4.48 0.22
N SER A 163 10.22 4.80 -0.52
CA SER A 163 10.49 6.15 -1.02
C SER A 163 9.86 6.36 -2.40
N LYS A 164 10.24 7.43 -3.10
CA LYS A 164 9.68 7.78 -4.40
C LYS A 164 9.88 6.66 -5.42
N TYR A 165 8.86 6.42 -6.25
CA TYR A 165 8.82 5.35 -7.26
C TYR A 165 8.97 3.93 -6.71
N ASN A 166 8.55 3.72 -5.45
CA ASN A 166 8.70 2.46 -4.72
C ASN A 166 10.17 2.02 -4.55
N GLU A 167 11.08 2.98 -4.50
CA GLU A 167 12.47 2.72 -4.18
C GLU A 167 12.65 2.42 -2.68
N ASP A 168 13.82 1.91 -2.32
CA ASP A 168 14.16 1.58 -0.94
C ASP A 168 14.09 2.83 -0.05
N PRO A 169 13.66 2.68 1.20
CA PRO A 169 13.63 3.78 2.16
C PRO A 169 15.03 4.15 2.64
N SER A 170 15.18 5.35 3.20
CA SER A 170 16.41 5.75 3.88
C SER A 170 16.66 4.91 5.14
N GLU A 171 17.94 4.81 5.56
CA GLU A 171 18.31 4.16 6.81
C GLU A 171 17.65 4.83 8.01
N GLU A 172 17.52 6.16 8.03
CA GLU A 172 16.81 6.92 9.06
C GLU A 172 15.35 6.46 9.18
N ALA A 173 14.65 6.31 8.06
CA ALA A 173 13.27 5.88 8.06
C ALA A 173 13.12 4.41 8.53
N LEU A 174 14.03 3.53 8.10
CA LEU A 174 14.05 2.12 8.54
C LEU A 174 14.29 2.03 10.05
N GLN A 175 15.32 2.72 10.56
CA GLN A 175 15.65 2.71 11.98
C GLN A 175 14.50 3.24 12.83
N PHE A 176 13.91 4.37 12.43
CA PHE A 176 12.78 4.95 13.15
C PHE A 176 11.59 4.00 13.24
N VAL A 177 11.22 3.36 12.13
CA VAL A 177 10.09 2.40 12.12
C VAL A 177 10.43 1.16 12.95
N ALA A 178 11.68 0.67 12.91
CA ALA A 178 12.10 -0.46 13.73
C ALA A 178 11.99 -0.14 15.23
N GLU A 179 12.50 1.01 15.67
CA GLU A 179 12.41 1.47 17.06
C GLU A 179 10.95 1.62 17.53
N LEU A 180 10.08 2.16 16.68
CA LEU A 180 8.64 2.26 16.97
C LEU A 180 8.00 0.89 17.17
N LEU A 181 8.31 -0.07 16.31
CA LEU A 181 7.70 -1.40 16.34
C LEU A 181 8.23 -2.26 17.50
N ASP A 182 9.47 -2.05 17.94
CA ASP A 182 10.09 -2.73 19.08
C ASP A 182 9.69 -2.10 20.42
N SER A 183 9.06 -0.92 20.41
CA SER A 183 8.60 -0.24 21.62
C SER A 183 7.55 -1.08 22.38
N PRO A 184 7.64 -1.16 23.74
CA PRO A 184 6.58 -1.76 24.57
C PRO A 184 5.20 -1.11 24.37
N GLU A 185 5.18 0.15 23.91
CA GLU A 185 3.96 0.91 23.64
C GLU A 185 3.28 0.48 22.33
N ASN A 186 3.97 -0.31 21.49
CA ASN A 186 3.41 -0.91 20.28
C ASN A 186 2.40 -2.02 20.63
N THR A 187 1.41 -1.69 21.45
CA THR A 187 0.34 -2.62 21.85
C THR A 187 -1.00 -1.89 21.84
N ILE A 188 -1.99 -2.49 21.22
CA ILE A 188 -3.34 -1.96 21.19
C ILE A 188 -4.06 -2.40 22.46
N LYS A 189 -4.48 -1.42 23.22
CA LYS A 189 -5.27 -1.62 24.45
C LYS A 189 -6.76 -1.79 24.13
#